data_e24eaa3d370365d61e3a66849c8ece57
#
_entry.id   e24eaa3d370365d61e3a66849c8ece57
#
_cell.length_a   1.000
_cell.length_b   1.000
_cell.length_c   1.000
_cell.angle_alpha   90.00
_cell.angle_beta   90.00
_cell.angle_gamma   90.00
#
_symmetry.space_group_name_H-M   'P 1'
#
loop_
_entity.id
_entity.type
_entity.pdbx_description
1 polymer ?
#
loop_
_entity_poly.entity_id
_entity_poly.type
_entity_poly.pdbx_seq_one_letter_code
_entity_poly.pdbx_strand_id
1 'polypeptide(L)'
;MGGRNFRYIALDFETTGLDLQTDEPIQIWIMEFDLNGKVLWGFQSLLRPVKKATELKSIVCFITKLSIQQLESAPRPEEIIEEIQWFFWEDTIIVGHNISFDLHFLEKFFPWLKRKTTLD
;
A
#
# COMPACT_ATOMS: atom_id res chain seq x y z
N MET A 1 28.38 17.04 8.27
CA MET A 1 28.15 15.92 8.05
C MET A 1 27.18 15.68 7.09
N GLY A 2 27.15 15.41 6.32
CA GLY A 2 26.33 15.39 5.25
C GLY A 2 25.70 14.07 4.90
N GLY A 3 25.42 13.31 5.84
CA GLY A 3 24.73 12.05 5.65
C GLY A 3 23.34 12.28 5.09
N ARG A 4 22.92 11.46 4.13
CA ARG A 4 21.54 11.45 3.67
C ARG A 4 20.65 10.87 4.73
N ASN A 5 19.51 11.50 4.95
CA ASN A 5 18.51 10.98 5.85
C ASN A 5 17.54 10.13 5.05
N PHE A 6 17.57 8.83 5.29
CA PHE A 6 16.62 7.92 4.68
C PHE A 6 15.43 7.73 5.62
N ARG A 7 14.28 7.59 5.01
CA ARG A 7 13.07 7.19 5.72
C ARG A 7 12.88 5.69 5.48
N TYR A 8 12.63 4.96 6.55
CA TYR A 8 12.40 3.52 6.49
C TYR A 8 10.91 3.28 6.52
N ILE A 9 10.39 2.76 5.42
CA ILE A 9 8.96 2.59 5.21
C ILE A 9 8.65 1.11 5.05
N ALA A 10 7.77 0.59 5.92
CA ALA A 10 7.19 -0.72 5.72
C ALA A 10 5.92 -0.57 4.89
N LEU A 11 5.79 -1.40 3.86
CA LEU A 11 4.66 -1.37 2.95
C LEU A 11 4.06 -2.75 2.84
N ASP A 12 2.74 -2.84 2.93
CA ASP A 12 2.02 -4.09 2.77
C ASP A 12 0.66 -3.82 2.14
N PHE A 13 0.31 -4.66 1.15
CA PHE A 13 -1.01 -4.64 0.54
C PHE A 13 -1.75 -5.93 0.85
N GLU A 14 -3.03 -5.82 1.18
CA GLU A 14 -3.96 -6.93 1.06
C GLU A 14 -4.63 -6.82 -0.30
N THR A 15 -4.72 -7.93 -1.02
CA THR A 15 -5.21 -7.94 -2.40
C THR A 15 -6.28 -9.00 -2.59
N THR A 16 -6.94 -8.95 -3.74
CA THR A 16 -7.94 -9.96 -4.10
C THR A 16 -7.33 -11.32 -4.45
N GLY A 17 -6.02 -11.37 -4.66
CA GLY A 17 -5.30 -12.60 -4.97
C GLY A 17 -3.85 -12.30 -5.36
N LEU A 18 -3.17 -13.30 -5.88
CA LEU A 18 -1.75 -13.23 -6.20
C LEU A 18 -1.44 -12.93 -7.67
N ASP A 19 -2.46 -12.75 -8.50
CA ASP A 19 -2.28 -12.49 -9.92
C ASP A 19 -1.99 -10.99 -10.12
N LEU A 20 -0.76 -10.68 -10.53
CA LEU A 20 -0.32 -9.31 -10.71
C LEU A 20 -1.06 -8.56 -11.83
N GLN A 21 -1.68 -9.30 -12.75
CA GLN A 21 -2.37 -8.69 -13.88
C GLN A 21 -3.84 -8.40 -13.61
N THR A 22 -4.51 -9.28 -12.87
CA THR A 22 -5.96 -9.23 -12.72
C THR A 22 -6.42 -8.89 -11.30
N ASP A 23 -5.59 -9.16 -10.30
CA ASP A 23 -5.98 -8.88 -8.92
C ASP A 23 -5.76 -7.42 -8.56
N GLU A 24 -6.46 -6.95 -7.53
CA GLU A 24 -6.48 -5.56 -7.11
C GLU A 24 -6.18 -5.43 -5.63
N PRO A 25 -5.55 -4.33 -5.21
CA PRO A 25 -5.37 -4.06 -3.79
C PRO A 25 -6.70 -3.66 -3.17
N ILE A 26 -6.95 -4.17 -1.97
CA ILE A 26 -8.15 -3.84 -1.20
C ILE A 26 -7.81 -3.19 0.14
N GLN A 27 -6.55 -3.20 0.52
CA GLN A 27 -6.09 -2.51 1.72
C GLN A 27 -4.61 -2.19 1.57
N ILE A 28 -4.22 -1.02 2.06
CA ILE A 28 -2.82 -0.60 2.11
C ILE A 28 -2.44 -0.29 3.55
N TRP A 29 -1.23 -0.74 3.94
CA TRP A 29 -0.60 -0.42 5.20
C TRP A 29 0.74 0.21 4.91
N ILE A 30 1.01 1.37 5.52
CA ILE A 30 2.30 2.04 5.43
C ILE A 30 2.70 2.41 6.84
N MET A 31 3.97 2.14 7.18
CA MET A 31 4.51 2.47 8.48
C MET A 31 5.90 3.01 8.32
N GLU A 32 6.18 4.16 8.91
CA GLU A 32 7.52 4.69 8.99
C GLU A 32 8.11 4.34 10.36
N PHE A 33 9.36 3.90 10.37
CA PHE A 33 10.05 3.53 11.61
C PHE A 33 11.49 4.03 11.60
N ASP A 34 12.07 4.14 12.80
CA ASP A 34 13.47 4.56 12.95
C ASP A 34 14.39 3.34 12.97
N LEU A 35 15.70 3.60 13.09
CA LEU A 35 16.72 2.55 13.10
C LEU A 35 16.60 1.60 14.28
N ASN A 36 15.90 2.02 15.33
CA ASN A 36 15.66 1.18 16.51
C ASN A 36 14.37 0.38 16.40
N GLY A 37 13.68 0.48 15.27
CA GLY A 37 12.42 -0.21 15.06
C GLY A 37 11.21 0.47 15.68
N LYS A 38 11.36 1.71 16.17
CA LYS A 38 10.25 2.46 16.73
C LYS A 38 9.40 3.01 15.60
N VAL A 39 8.08 2.77 15.68
CA VAL A 39 7.14 3.32 14.71
C VAL A 39 6.99 4.82 14.97
N LEU A 40 7.22 5.61 13.92
CA LEU A 40 7.09 7.06 13.94
C LEU A 40 5.73 7.50 13.44
N TRP A 41 5.29 6.95 12.33
CA TRP A 41 4.04 7.29 11.67
C TRP A 41 3.45 6.06 11.03
N GLY A 42 2.14 6.04 10.90
CA GLY A 42 1.45 4.96 10.23
C GLY A 42 0.23 5.46 9.47
N PHE A 43 -0.11 4.75 8.42
CA PHE A 43 -1.29 5.01 7.62
C PHE A 43 -1.86 3.68 7.14
N GLN A 44 -3.17 3.56 7.20
CA GLN A 44 -3.83 2.41 6.62
C GLN A 44 -5.14 2.86 5.99
N SER A 45 -5.52 2.22 4.92
CA SER A 45 -6.80 2.50 4.27
C SER A 45 -7.28 1.27 3.53
N LEU A 46 -8.57 1.06 3.55
CA LEU A 46 -9.21 0.16 2.60
C LEU A 46 -9.19 0.83 1.23
N LEU A 47 -9.23 0.03 0.17
CA LEU A 47 -9.22 0.52 -1.20
C LEU A 47 -10.38 -0.10 -1.95
N ARG A 48 -11.11 0.73 -2.68
CA ARG A 48 -12.24 0.26 -3.47
C ARG A 48 -11.73 -0.30 -4.80
N PRO A 49 -11.98 -1.60 -5.08
CA PRO A 49 -11.55 -2.20 -6.33
C PRO A 49 -12.37 -1.69 -7.51
N VAL A 50 -11.78 -1.77 -8.71
CA VAL A 50 -12.47 -1.43 -9.96
C VAL A 50 -13.59 -2.44 -10.23
N LYS A 51 -13.30 -3.73 -10.00
CA LYS A 51 -14.33 -4.76 -10.06
C LYS A 51 -15.33 -4.52 -8.94
N LYS A 52 -16.61 -4.77 -9.24
CA LYS A 52 -17.64 -4.65 -8.20
C LYS A 52 -17.31 -5.62 -7.06
N ALA A 53 -17.52 -5.15 -5.83
CA ALA A 53 -17.25 -5.98 -4.66
C ALA A 53 -18.03 -7.30 -4.70
N THR A 54 -19.20 -7.32 -5.32
CA THR A 54 -19.99 -8.54 -5.50
C THR A 54 -19.33 -9.58 -6.40
N GLU A 55 -18.35 -9.16 -7.23
CA GLU A 55 -17.60 -10.05 -8.11
C GLU A 55 -16.40 -10.67 -7.41
N LEU A 56 -16.06 -10.20 -6.21
CA LEU A 56 -14.95 -10.73 -5.45
C LEU A 56 -15.31 -12.12 -4.91
N LYS A 57 -14.30 -12.99 -4.89
CA LYS A 57 -14.50 -14.32 -4.32
C LYS A 57 -14.83 -14.18 -2.84
N SER A 58 -15.85 -14.92 -2.37
CA SER A 58 -16.24 -14.90 -0.97
C SER A 58 -15.08 -15.26 -0.04
N ILE A 59 -14.14 -16.08 -0.51
CA ILE A 59 -12.97 -16.46 0.27
C ILE A 59 -12.07 -15.26 0.57
N VAL A 60 -11.99 -14.27 -0.33
CA VAL A 60 -11.20 -13.05 -0.10
C VAL A 60 -11.77 -12.30 1.10
N CYS A 61 -13.07 -12.09 1.12
CA CYS A 61 -13.74 -11.42 2.24
C CYS A 61 -13.58 -12.21 3.54
N PHE A 62 -13.62 -13.53 3.46
CA PHE A 62 -13.42 -14.38 4.63
C PHE A 62 -12.00 -14.26 5.20
N ILE A 63 -10.98 -14.34 4.33
CA ILE A 63 -9.57 -14.26 4.75
C ILE A 63 -9.22 -12.88 5.30
N THR A 64 -9.65 -11.82 4.61
CA THR A 64 -9.35 -10.44 5.02
C THR A 64 -10.30 -9.91 6.07
N LYS A 65 -11.40 -10.62 6.33
CA LYS A 65 -12.46 -10.21 7.26
C LYS A 65 -13.10 -8.88 6.88
N LEU A 66 -13.08 -8.55 5.61
CA LEU A 66 -13.70 -7.34 5.10
C LEU A 66 -15.04 -7.66 4.47
N SER A 67 -16.01 -6.80 4.71
CA SER A 67 -17.32 -6.94 4.08
C SER A 67 -17.33 -6.27 2.71
N ILE A 68 -18.23 -6.73 1.85
CA ILE A 68 -18.47 -6.10 0.55
C ILE A 68 -18.81 -4.62 0.74
N GLN A 69 -19.64 -4.32 1.73
CA GLN A 69 -20.07 -2.95 2.01
C GLN A 69 -18.89 -2.04 2.38
N GLN A 70 -17.94 -2.55 3.17
CA GLN A 70 -16.73 -1.80 3.54
C GLN A 70 -15.91 -1.46 2.30
N LEU A 71 -15.74 -2.40 1.38
CA LEU A 71 -14.97 -2.19 0.17
C LEU A 71 -15.68 -1.23 -0.79
N GLU A 72 -16.99 -1.31 -0.91
CA GLU A 72 -17.77 -0.40 -1.75
C GLU A 72 -17.73 1.04 -1.25
N SER A 73 -17.56 1.22 0.06
CA SER A 73 -17.46 2.54 0.68
C SER A 73 -16.04 3.06 0.78
N ALA A 74 -15.06 2.27 0.42
CA ALA A 74 -13.65 2.65 0.53
C ALA A 74 -13.25 3.65 -0.55
N PRO A 75 -12.21 4.44 -0.30
CA PRO A 75 -11.70 5.36 -1.32
C PRO A 75 -10.99 4.60 -2.44
N ARG A 76 -10.95 5.21 -3.61
CA ARG A 76 -10.13 4.78 -4.72
C ARG A 76 -8.67 5.18 -4.46
N PRO A 77 -7.70 4.49 -5.08
CA PRO A 77 -6.28 4.86 -4.91
C PRO A 77 -5.98 6.34 -5.17
N GLU A 78 -6.56 6.93 -6.23
CA GLU A 78 -6.32 8.33 -6.55
C GLU A 78 -6.84 9.31 -5.49
N GLU A 79 -7.77 8.88 -4.64
CA GLU A 79 -8.33 9.74 -3.61
C GLU A 79 -7.45 9.84 -2.36
N ILE A 80 -6.46 8.95 -2.22
CA ILE A 80 -5.57 8.96 -1.05
C ILE A 80 -4.11 9.24 -1.43
N ILE A 81 -3.89 9.74 -2.66
CA ILE A 81 -2.52 9.94 -3.14
C ILE A 81 -1.73 10.94 -2.31
N GLU A 82 -2.38 11.99 -1.80
CA GLU A 82 -1.70 13.01 -1.00
C GLU A 82 -1.19 12.44 0.31
N GLU A 83 -1.99 11.63 0.98
CA GLU A 83 -1.60 10.99 2.23
C GLU A 83 -0.43 10.03 2.02
N ILE A 84 -0.48 9.27 0.95
CA ILE A 84 0.57 8.31 0.63
C ILE A 84 1.85 9.03 0.21
N GLN A 85 1.73 10.11 -0.58
CA GLN A 85 2.88 10.86 -1.07
C GLN A 85 3.75 11.37 0.08
N TRP A 86 3.14 11.70 1.22
CA TRP A 86 3.88 12.16 2.39
C TRP A 86 4.96 11.17 2.84
N PHE A 87 4.70 9.86 2.72
CA PHE A 87 5.67 8.83 3.11
C PHE A 87 6.82 8.67 2.11
N PHE A 88 6.60 9.05 0.84
CA PHE A 88 7.56 8.81 -0.24
C PHE A 88 8.21 10.09 -0.77
N TRP A 89 8.05 11.19 -0.06
CA TRP A 89 8.55 12.48 -0.51
C TRP A 89 10.07 12.58 -0.51
N GLU A 90 10.73 11.96 0.46
CA GLU A 90 12.18 11.95 0.60
C GLU A 90 12.76 10.60 0.20
N ASP A 91 14.09 10.48 0.26
CA ASP A 91 14.75 9.19 0.02
C ASP A 91 14.21 8.14 0.97
N THR A 92 13.71 7.05 0.43
CA THR A 92 13.10 5.99 1.23
C THR A 92 13.78 4.65 0.99
N ILE A 93 13.83 3.87 2.06
CA ILE A 93 14.14 2.45 2.00
C ILE A 93 12.84 1.74 2.32
N ILE A 94 12.33 1.01 1.33
CA ILE A 94 11.06 0.32 1.47
C ILE A 94 11.32 -1.13 1.85
N VAL A 95 10.66 -1.58 2.90
CA VAL A 95 10.76 -2.95 3.36
C VAL A 95 9.39 -3.61 3.36
N GLY A 96 9.37 -4.92 3.18
CA GLY A 96 8.14 -5.70 3.19
C GLY A 96 8.45 -7.17 3.17
N HIS A 97 7.45 -7.98 3.48
CA HIS A 97 7.61 -9.43 3.48
C HIS A 97 7.86 -9.97 2.06
N ASN A 98 7.13 -9.44 1.09
CA ASN A 98 7.30 -9.78 -0.32
C ASN A 98 7.29 -8.47 -1.10
N ILE A 99 8.40 -7.72 -0.98
CA ILE A 99 8.43 -6.34 -1.45
C ILE A 99 8.21 -6.19 -2.96
N SER A 100 8.64 -7.14 -3.76
CA SER A 100 8.42 -7.09 -5.21
C SER A 100 6.94 -7.10 -5.55
N PHE A 101 6.16 -7.87 -4.82
CA PHE A 101 4.72 -7.95 -4.98
C PHE A 101 4.07 -6.61 -4.60
N ASP A 102 4.43 -6.07 -3.45
CA ASP A 102 3.86 -4.81 -2.97
C ASP A 102 4.25 -3.63 -3.86
N LEU A 103 5.50 -3.58 -4.33
CA LEU A 103 5.94 -2.53 -5.24
C LEU A 103 5.22 -2.59 -6.57
N HIS A 104 4.93 -3.78 -7.08
CA HIS A 104 4.15 -3.92 -8.30
C HIS A 104 2.77 -3.26 -8.16
N PHE A 105 2.08 -3.52 -7.04
CA PHE A 105 0.78 -2.92 -6.79
C PHE A 105 0.89 -1.43 -6.53
N LEU A 106 1.93 -0.98 -5.84
CA LEU A 106 2.15 0.45 -5.62
C LEU A 106 2.29 1.18 -6.96
N GLU A 107 3.12 0.69 -7.86
CA GLU A 107 3.35 1.32 -9.15
C GLU A 107 2.14 1.26 -10.06
N LYS A 108 1.43 0.14 -10.06
CA LYS A 108 0.28 -0.07 -10.93
C LYS A 108 -0.94 0.76 -10.52
N PHE A 109 -1.23 0.84 -9.22
CA PHE A 109 -2.45 1.49 -8.72
C PHE A 109 -2.23 2.91 -8.19
N PHE A 110 -0.97 3.31 -8.03
CA PHE A 110 -0.61 4.67 -7.62
C PHE A 110 0.42 5.26 -8.60
N PRO A 111 0.09 5.32 -9.91
CA PRO A 111 1.06 5.79 -10.91
C PRO A 111 1.44 7.26 -10.76
N TRP A 112 0.62 8.03 -10.03
CA TRP A 112 0.89 9.45 -9.77
C TRP A 112 1.90 9.67 -8.65
N LEU A 113 2.25 8.61 -7.92
CA LEU A 113 3.14 8.70 -6.78
C LEU A 113 4.55 9.04 -7.24
N LYS A 114 5.14 10.06 -6.62
CA LYS A 114 6.52 10.45 -6.91
C LYS A 114 7.41 9.90 -5.81
N ARG A 115 8.41 9.12 -6.21
CA ARG A 115 9.40 8.56 -5.28
C ARG A 115 10.78 9.05 -5.70
N LYS A 116 11.56 9.56 -4.74
CA LYS A 116 12.91 10.04 -5.04
C LYS A 116 13.89 8.91 -5.24
N THR A 117 14.08 8.10 -4.23
CA THR A 117 15.03 7.00 -4.25
C THR A 117 14.43 5.85 -3.52
N THR A 118 14.59 4.66 -4.07
CA THR A 118 14.11 3.46 -3.41
C THR A 118 15.20 2.43 -3.41
N LEU A 119 15.55 1.96 -2.22
CA LEU A 119 16.38 0.78 -2.04
C LEU A 119 15.43 -0.28 -1.48
N ASP A 120 15.26 -1.31 -2.24
CA ASP A 120 14.32 -2.37 -1.87
C ASP A 120 15.02 -3.53 -1.16
#